data_44de243cc9f4091b69f8fa746d8535a1
#
_entry.id   44de243cc9f4091b69f8fa746d8535a1
#
_cell.length_a   1.000
_cell.length_b   1.000
_cell.length_c   1.000
_cell.angle_alpha   90.00
_cell.angle_beta   90.00
_cell.angle_gamma   90.00
#
_symmetry.space_group_name_H-M   'P 1'
#
loop_
_entity.id
_entity.type
_entity.pdbx_description
1 polymer ?
#
loop_
_entity_poly.entity_id
_entity_poly.type
_entity_poly.pdbx_seq_one_letter_code
_entity_poly.pdbx_strand_id
1 'polypeptide(L)'
;MHWPFEPEQVRALLPPELEVDAFDGRAWVSLVPFTMRVATGRGWSVPWASTFPETNVRTYVVDRLGRRGVWFFSLDAARLGAVLVARNGYRLPYLWSAMTLSGPDGLPAEPGSGPGPGPRPGPRPGPGPGEIRYGSRRRWPGPRGASCRLRVRIGAAYRDDELGPLDHFLTARWRLYSATGPAHRAIRASHDPWPLYRAQVAELDDGLLRAAGLTPPPGDPLAHYSPGVGVRIGRPEKYL
;
A
#
# COMPACT_ATOMS: atom_id res chain seq x y z
N MET A 1 -7.59 3.35 -2.86
CA MET A 1 -8.89 3.87 -2.36
C MET A 1 -8.61 4.66 -1.10
N HIS A 2 -9.26 5.80 -0.96
CA HIS A 2 -8.96 6.77 0.08
C HIS A 2 -10.26 7.35 0.63
N TRP A 3 -10.35 7.48 1.96
CA TRP A 3 -11.50 8.04 2.66
C TRP A 3 -11.07 9.16 3.60
N PRO A 4 -11.85 10.25 3.68
CA PRO A 4 -11.67 11.28 4.68
C PRO A 4 -12.29 10.85 6.02
N PHE A 5 -11.56 11.06 7.10
CA PHE A 5 -11.98 10.82 8.49
C PHE A 5 -11.85 12.10 9.31
N GLU A 6 -12.51 12.14 10.45
CA GLU A 6 -12.21 13.14 11.46
C GLU A 6 -10.82 12.90 12.04
N PRO A 7 -9.96 13.93 12.14
CA PRO A 7 -8.59 13.77 12.60
C PRO A 7 -8.46 13.06 13.96
N GLU A 8 -9.37 13.32 14.89
CA GLU A 8 -9.38 12.74 16.23
C GLU A 8 -9.58 11.22 16.20
N GLN A 9 -10.39 10.71 15.28
CA GLN A 9 -10.62 9.27 15.12
C GLN A 9 -9.33 8.55 14.72
N VAL A 10 -8.57 9.13 13.80
CA VAL A 10 -7.31 8.59 13.34
C VAL A 10 -6.21 8.80 14.38
N ARG A 11 -6.17 9.99 15.02
CA ARG A 11 -5.18 10.32 16.05
C ARG A 11 -5.24 9.37 17.23
N ALA A 12 -6.42 8.93 17.63
CA ALA A 12 -6.61 7.98 18.73
C ALA A 12 -5.95 6.60 18.48
N LEU A 13 -5.65 6.27 17.22
CA LEU A 13 -5.01 5.01 16.81
C LEU A 13 -3.51 5.16 16.52
N LEU A 14 -2.97 6.37 16.63
CA LEU A 14 -1.56 6.64 16.39
C LEU A 14 -0.76 6.63 17.71
N PRO A 15 0.53 6.29 17.66
CA PRO A 15 1.42 6.49 18.79
C PRO A 15 1.59 7.99 19.10
N PRO A 16 1.95 8.34 20.35
CA PRO A 16 2.04 9.74 20.79
C PRO A 16 3.10 10.57 20.06
N GLU A 17 4.05 9.93 19.39
CA GLU A 17 5.15 10.59 18.67
C GLU A 17 4.78 11.04 17.25
N LEU A 18 3.62 10.63 16.75
CA LEU A 18 3.15 10.96 15.41
C LEU A 18 1.88 11.80 15.50
N GLU A 19 1.81 12.82 14.68
CA GLU A 19 0.59 13.61 14.48
C GLU A 19 -0.06 13.25 13.13
N VAL A 20 -1.37 13.46 13.04
CA VAL A 20 -2.09 13.31 11.78
C VAL A 20 -1.63 14.39 10.81
N ASP A 21 -1.20 13.98 9.61
CA ASP A 21 -1.00 14.90 8.49
C ASP A 21 -2.35 15.07 7.79
N ALA A 22 -3.04 16.15 8.10
CA ALA A 22 -4.38 16.44 7.58
C ALA A 22 -4.31 17.19 6.24
N PHE A 23 -5.28 16.98 5.37
CA PHE A 23 -5.51 17.76 4.16
C PHE A 23 -6.93 18.32 4.21
N ASP A 24 -7.08 19.63 4.07
CA ASP A 24 -8.34 20.38 4.21
C ASP A 24 -9.11 20.01 5.49
N GLY A 25 -8.38 19.94 6.62
CA GLY A 25 -8.96 19.62 7.92
C GLY A 25 -9.39 18.15 8.10
N ARG A 26 -9.10 17.26 7.15
CA ARG A 26 -9.48 15.84 7.19
C ARG A 26 -8.25 14.95 7.29
N ALA A 27 -8.34 13.91 8.11
CA ALA A 27 -7.42 12.80 8.09
C ALA A 27 -7.79 11.84 6.94
N TRP A 28 -6.82 11.35 6.21
CA TRP A 28 -7.05 10.42 5.13
C TRP A 28 -6.58 9.03 5.49
N VAL A 29 -7.40 8.03 5.21
CA VAL A 29 -7.03 6.62 5.36
C VAL A 29 -7.12 5.94 4.01
N SER A 30 -6.14 5.10 3.71
CA SER A 30 -6.05 4.44 2.42
C SER A 30 -6.02 2.93 2.56
N LEU A 31 -6.77 2.25 1.69
CA LEU A 31 -6.68 0.82 1.43
C LEU A 31 -6.01 0.64 0.07
N VAL A 32 -4.83 0.03 0.07
CA VAL A 32 -3.97 -0.06 -1.11
C VAL A 32 -3.59 -1.51 -1.38
N PRO A 33 -4.39 -2.26 -2.16
CA PRO A 33 -3.98 -3.56 -2.68
C PRO A 33 -3.03 -3.38 -3.87
N PHE A 34 -1.96 -4.16 -3.92
CA PHE A 34 -0.96 -4.11 -4.98
C PHE A 34 -0.18 -5.43 -5.08
N THR A 35 0.61 -5.56 -6.12
CA THR A 35 1.59 -6.64 -6.24
C THR A 35 2.95 -6.15 -5.79
N MET A 36 3.46 -6.76 -4.72
CA MET A 36 4.85 -6.55 -4.29
C MET A 36 5.77 -7.38 -5.15
N ARG A 37 6.88 -6.77 -5.62
CA ARG A 37 8.01 -7.47 -6.22
C ARG A 37 9.27 -7.12 -5.44
N VAL A 38 9.89 -8.12 -4.83
CA VAL A 38 11.11 -7.95 -4.04
C VAL A 38 12.31 -8.35 -4.87
N ALA A 39 13.23 -7.40 -5.13
CA ALA A 39 14.53 -7.66 -5.72
C ALA A 39 15.62 -7.51 -4.64
N THR A 40 16.50 -8.49 -4.51
CA THR A 40 17.69 -8.39 -3.65
C THR A 40 18.83 -7.73 -4.42
N GLY A 41 19.61 -6.88 -3.73
CA GLY A 41 20.73 -6.13 -4.36
C GLY A 41 21.88 -6.99 -4.92
N ARG A 42 21.81 -8.32 -4.79
CA ARG A 42 22.75 -9.30 -5.36
C ARG A 42 22.19 -10.05 -6.58
N GLY A 43 21.06 -9.60 -7.14
CA GLY A 43 20.46 -10.25 -8.32
C GLY A 43 19.82 -11.62 -8.07
N TRP A 44 19.83 -12.12 -6.85
CA TRP A 44 19.19 -13.38 -6.49
C TRP A 44 17.74 -13.10 -6.11
N SER A 45 16.85 -13.26 -7.05
CA SER A 45 15.41 -13.37 -6.75
C SER A 45 15.10 -14.85 -6.52
N VAL A 46 14.48 -15.17 -5.40
CA VAL A 46 13.85 -16.49 -5.23
C VAL A 46 12.51 -16.39 -5.96
N PRO A 47 12.37 -16.97 -7.18
CA PRO A 47 11.27 -16.64 -8.09
C PRO A 47 9.89 -16.80 -7.46
N TRP A 48 9.70 -17.82 -6.63
CA TRP A 48 8.41 -18.12 -5.96
C TRP A 48 8.13 -17.26 -4.72
N ALA A 49 9.13 -16.55 -4.17
CA ALA A 49 9.01 -15.74 -2.97
C ALA A 49 9.03 -14.23 -3.27
N SER A 50 9.40 -13.82 -4.49
CA SER A 50 9.68 -12.43 -4.83
C SER A 50 8.48 -11.64 -5.36
N THR A 51 7.40 -12.30 -5.77
CA THR A 51 6.20 -11.63 -6.29
C THR A 51 4.96 -12.17 -5.60
N PHE A 52 4.19 -11.30 -4.95
CA PHE A 52 2.98 -11.69 -4.24
C PHE A 52 2.05 -10.50 -4.04
N PRO A 53 0.73 -10.73 -3.91
CA PRO A 53 -0.22 -9.71 -3.51
C PRO A 53 0.02 -9.24 -2.08
N GLU A 54 -0.12 -7.94 -1.89
CA GLU A 54 -0.06 -7.27 -0.58
C GLU A 54 -1.15 -6.21 -0.50
N THR A 55 -1.60 -5.89 0.70
CA THR A 55 -2.53 -4.79 0.95
C THR A 55 -2.14 -4.04 2.19
N ASN A 56 -2.02 -2.74 2.08
CA ASN A 56 -1.85 -1.87 3.24
C ASN A 56 -3.16 -1.15 3.59
N VAL A 57 -3.42 -1.08 4.90
CA VAL A 57 -4.27 -0.06 5.51
C VAL A 57 -3.35 0.97 6.14
N ARG A 58 -3.39 2.20 5.63
CA ARG A 58 -2.44 3.24 6.04
C ARG A 58 -3.10 4.60 6.20
N THR A 59 -2.46 5.46 6.98
CA THR A 59 -2.80 6.88 7.09
C THR A 59 -1.55 7.75 6.90
N TYR A 60 -1.75 9.05 6.88
CA TYR A 60 -0.72 10.05 6.63
C TYR A 60 -0.38 10.74 7.94
N VAL A 61 0.92 10.85 8.21
CA VAL A 61 1.43 11.33 9.49
C VAL A 61 2.62 12.26 9.31
N VAL A 62 2.86 13.06 10.34
CA VAL A 62 4.05 13.88 10.50
C VAL A 62 4.67 13.57 11.85
N ASP A 63 5.99 13.48 11.91
CA ASP A 63 6.72 13.29 13.15
C ASP A 63 7.11 14.64 13.81
N ARG A 64 7.67 14.58 15.00
CA ARG A 64 8.08 15.79 15.78
C ARG A 64 9.12 16.67 15.07
N LEU A 65 9.78 16.16 14.04
CA LEU A 65 10.73 16.91 13.22
C LEU A 65 10.09 17.48 11.95
N GLY A 66 8.75 17.41 11.82
CA GLY A 66 8.01 17.88 10.64
C GLY A 66 8.16 16.97 9.42
N ARG A 67 8.65 15.73 9.57
CA ARG A 67 8.87 14.82 8.45
C ARG A 67 7.60 14.05 8.15
N ARG A 68 7.08 14.25 6.95
CA ARG A 68 5.83 13.63 6.46
C ARG A 68 6.06 12.20 5.99
N GLY A 69 5.09 11.33 6.23
CA GLY A 69 5.13 9.94 5.79
C GLY A 69 3.79 9.24 5.93
N VAL A 70 3.83 7.91 5.88
CA VAL A 70 2.66 7.06 6.10
C VAL A 70 2.86 6.17 7.33
N TRP A 71 1.80 5.96 8.06
CA TRP A 71 1.70 4.98 9.14
C TRP A 71 0.87 3.80 8.69
N PHE A 72 1.34 2.58 8.95
CA PHE A 72 0.62 1.36 8.64
C PHE A 72 -0.16 0.84 9.85
N PHE A 73 -1.48 0.74 9.70
CA PHE A 73 -2.31 -0.01 10.63
C PHE A 73 -2.19 -1.52 10.39
N SER A 74 -2.09 -1.93 9.12
CA SER A 74 -1.80 -3.32 8.75
C SER A 74 -1.16 -3.42 7.37
N LEU A 75 -0.40 -4.52 7.19
CA LEU A 75 0.23 -4.94 5.95
C LEU A 75 -0.14 -6.41 5.74
N ASP A 76 -1.19 -6.68 4.98
CA ASP A 76 -1.64 -8.04 4.68
C ASP A 76 -0.86 -8.56 3.46
N ALA A 77 -0.23 -9.72 3.55
CA ALA A 77 0.58 -10.31 2.49
C ALA A 77 0.28 -11.79 2.27
N ALA A 78 0.34 -12.22 1.00
CA ALA A 78 0.03 -13.59 0.63
C ALA A 78 1.14 -14.61 0.96
N ARG A 79 2.36 -14.16 1.27
CA ARG A 79 3.53 -15.02 1.51
C ARG A 79 3.93 -15.02 2.97
N LEU A 80 3.72 -16.16 3.66
CA LEU A 80 4.06 -16.31 5.09
C LEU A 80 5.57 -16.05 5.34
N GLY A 81 6.46 -16.53 4.49
CA GLY A 81 7.90 -16.28 4.64
C GLY A 81 8.25 -14.79 4.61
N ALA A 82 7.64 -14.02 3.70
CA ALA A 82 7.83 -12.57 3.63
C ALA A 82 7.28 -11.89 4.90
N VAL A 83 6.13 -12.33 5.40
CA VAL A 83 5.53 -11.86 6.66
C VAL A 83 6.48 -12.06 7.83
N LEU A 84 7.06 -13.25 7.98
CA LEU A 84 7.99 -13.57 9.08
C LEU A 84 9.25 -12.70 9.01
N VAL A 85 9.85 -12.56 7.83
CA VAL A 85 11.04 -11.69 7.63
C VAL A 85 10.72 -10.23 7.95
N ALA A 86 9.60 -9.71 7.45
CA ALA A 86 9.22 -8.32 7.66
C ALA A 86 8.87 -8.01 9.12
N ARG A 87 8.20 -8.93 9.82
CA ARG A 87 7.89 -8.79 11.26
C ARG A 87 9.13 -8.83 12.12
N ASN A 88 10.04 -9.76 11.89
CA ASN A 88 11.22 -9.95 12.73
C ASN A 88 12.36 -8.99 12.37
N GLY A 89 12.59 -8.71 11.07
CA GLY A 89 13.66 -7.85 10.60
C GLY A 89 13.32 -6.36 10.62
N TYR A 90 12.17 -5.99 10.08
CA TYR A 90 11.77 -4.58 9.90
C TYR A 90 10.76 -4.08 10.95
N ARG A 91 10.24 -4.97 11.81
CA ARG A 91 9.23 -4.63 12.82
C ARG A 91 7.97 -3.98 12.22
N LEU A 92 7.58 -4.43 11.03
CA LEU A 92 6.38 -3.98 10.34
C LEU A 92 5.16 -4.82 10.75
N PRO A 93 3.93 -4.27 10.79
CA PRO A 93 2.72 -4.96 11.23
C PRO A 93 2.16 -5.89 10.14
N TYR A 94 3.00 -6.78 9.61
CA TYR A 94 2.62 -7.73 8.58
C TYR A 94 1.71 -8.83 9.09
N LEU A 95 0.73 -9.19 8.28
CA LEU A 95 -0.27 -10.21 8.54
C LEU A 95 -0.32 -11.17 7.35
N TRP A 96 -0.35 -12.46 7.61
CA TRP A 96 -0.52 -13.44 6.56
C TRP A 96 -1.98 -13.57 6.16
N SER A 97 -2.27 -13.45 4.86
CA SER A 97 -3.59 -13.48 4.29
C SER A 97 -3.67 -14.41 3.07
N ALA A 98 -4.79 -15.09 2.89
CA ALA A 98 -5.11 -15.70 1.60
C ALA A 98 -5.55 -14.56 0.67
N MET A 99 -4.93 -14.45 -0.51
CA MET A 99 -5.18 -13.33 -1.41
C MET A 99 -5.28 -13.80 -2.86
N THR A 100 -6.16 -13.15 -3.61
CA THR A 100 -6.30 -13.27 -5.06
C THR A 100 -6.26 -11.89 -5.67
N LEU A 101 -5.60 -11.76 -6.80
CA LEU A 101 -5.58 -10.54 -7.59
C LEU A 101 -5.57 -10.92 -9.06
N SER A 102 -6.53 -10.42 -9.82
CA SER A 102 -6.60 -10.59 -11.26
C SER A 102 -6.88 -9.24 -11.92
N GLY A 103 -6.30 -9.02 -13.09
CA GLY A 103 -6.42 -7.76 -13.82
C GLY A 103 -6.06 -7.93 -15.29
N PRO A 104 -6.16 -6.84 -16.08
CA PRO A 104 -5.93 -6.89 -17.52
C PRO A 104 -4.51 -7.32 -17.89
N ASP A 105 -3.54 -7.13 -17.04
CA ASP A 105 -2.14 -7.50 -17.28
C ASP A 105 -1.78 -8.91 -16.81
N GLY A 106 -2.80 -9.75 -16.54
CA GLY A 106 -2.61 -11.14 -16.12
C GLY A 106 -1.57 -11.27 -15.00
N LEU A 107 -1.95 -11.15 -13.75
CA LEU A 107 -1.06 -11.44 -12.63
C LEU A 107 -1.28 -12.86 -12.12
N PRO A 108 -0.22 -13.58 -11.76
CA PRO A 108 1.21 -13.24 -11.78
C PRO A 108 1.91 -13.82 -13.01
N ALA A 109 2.94 -13.13 -13.50
CA ALA A 109 3.87 -13.80 -14.40
C ALA A 109 4.35 -15.11 -13.75
N GLU A 110 4.21 -16.21 -14.48
CA GLU A 110 4.70 -17.53 -14.09
C GLU A 110 6.13 -17.44 -13.54
N PRO A 111 6.48 -18.23 -12.51
CA PRO A 111 7.86 -18.29 -12.01
C PRO A 111 8.76 -18.81 -13.14
N GLY A 112 9.57 -17.95 -13.70
CA GLY A 112 10.53 -18.33 -14.75
C GLY A 112 10.71 -17.33 -15.90
N SER A 113 9.81 -16.39 -16.13
CA SER A 113 9.97 -15.36 -17.15
C SER A 113 10.59 -14.07 -16.57
N GLY A 114 11.80 -14.17 -15.98
CA GLY A 114 12.58 -13.00 -15.66
C GLY A 114 13.15 -12.39 -16.95
N PRO A 115 13.11 -11.06 -17.15
CA PRO A 115 13.91 -10.46 -18.19
C PRO A 115 15.39 -10.69 -17.87
N GLY A 116 16.11 -11.27 -18.81
CA GLY A 116 17.56 -11.30 -18.77
C GLY A 116 18.15 -9.89 -18.66
N PRO A 117 19.49 -9.72 -18.50
CA PRO A 117 20.13 -8.43 -18.39
C PRO A 117 20.05 -7.70 -19.74
N GLY A 118 18.94 -7.02 -19.95
CA GLY A 118 18.66 -6.17 -21.11
C GLY A 118 18.47 -4.71 -20.69
N PRO A 119 18.53 -3.76 -21.64
CA PRO A 119 18.34 -2.35 -21.36
C PRO A 119 17.01 -2.12 -20.63
N ARG A 120 16.98 -1.15 -19.70
CA ARG A 120 15.79 -0.77 -18.93
C ARG A 120 14.63 -0.57 -19.90
N PRO A 121 13.50 -1.30 -19.74
CA PRO A 121 12.33 -1.03 -20.55
C PRO A 121 11.89 0.41 -20.29
N GLY A 122 11.66 1.16 -21.36
CA GLY A 122 11.02 2.47 -21.29
C GLY A 122 9.66 2.38 -20.60
N PRO A 123 8.99 3.51 -20.32
CA PRO A 123 7.67 3.51 -19.69
C PRO A 123 6.75 2.58 -20.47
N ARG A 124 6.27 1.52 -19.79
CA ARG A 124 5.31 0.61 -20.40
C ARG A 124 4.05 1.39 -20.74
N PRO A 125 3.43 1.16 -21.91
CA PRO A 125 2.08 1.62 -22.15
C PRO A 125 1.23 1.18 -20.98
N GLY A 126 0.48 2.12 -20.39
CA GLY A 126 -0.43 1.78 -19.30
C GLY A 126 -1.46 0.74 -19.72
N PRO A 127 -2.08 0.03 -18.78
CA PRO A 127 -3.15 -0.90 -19.09
C PRO A 127 -4.26 -0.15 -19.81
N GLY A 128 -4.77 -0.75 -20.88
CA GLY A 128 -6.00 -0.31 -21.50
C GLY A 128 -7.18 -0.41 -20.53
N PRO A 129 -8.38 0.03 -20.92
CA PRO A 129 -9.57 -0.12 -20.09
C PRO A 129 -9.73 -1.58 -19.68
N GLY A 130 -9.80 -1.82 -18.38
CA GLY A 130 -9.86 -3.16 -17.82
C GLY A 130 -10.46 -3.18 -16.42
N GLU A 131 -10.68 -4.37 -15.90
CA GLU A 131 -11.24 -4.59 -14.57
C GLU A 131 -10.22 -5.35 -13.70
N ILE A 132 -10.04 -4.88 -12.48
CA ILE A 132 -9.28 -5.57 -11.45
C ILE A 132 -10.26 -6.19 -10.47
N ARG A 133 -10.03 -7.46 -10.13
CA ARG A 133 -10.69 -8.16 -9.04
C ARG A 133 -9.67 -8.54 -7.99
N TYR A 134 -9.97 -8.19 -6.77
CA TYR A 134 -9.13 -8.45 -5.63
C TYR A 134 -9.93 -9.11 -4.51
N GLY A 135 -9.32 -10.08 -3.85
CA GLY A 135 -9.86 -10.72 -2.67
C GLY A 135 -8.77 -11.00 -1.64
N SER A 136 -9.09 -10.79 -0.36
CA SER A 136 -8.22 -11.18 0.74
C SER A 136 -9.01 -11.70 1.93
N ARG A 137 -8.36 -12.60 2.70
CA ARG A 137 -8.84 -13.08 3.98
C ARG A 137 -7.68 -13.34 4.92
N ARG A 138 -7.65 -12.61 6.01
CA ARG A 138 -6.59 -12.69 7.03
C ARG A 138 -6.59 -14.04 7.73
N ARG A 139 -5.39 -14.61 7.93
CA ARG A 139 -5.17 -15.91 8.55
C ARG A 139 -4.38 -15.82 9.85
N TRP A 140 -3.27 -15.05 9.89
CA TRP A 140 -2.39 -14.98 11.04
C TRP A 140 -1.47 -13.75 11.00
N PRO A 141 -1.10 -13.16 12.16
CA PRO A 141 -1.82 -13.24 13.42
C PRO A 141 -3.21 -12.60 13.33
N GLY A 142 -4.06 -12.80 14.35
CA GLY A 142 -5.43 -12.28 14.36
C GLY A 142 -5.56 -10.74 14.28
N PRO A 143 -6.78 -10.22 14.11
CA PRO A 143 -8.04 -10.96 14.09
C PRO A 143 -8.20 -11.77 12.80
N ARG A 144 -8.54 -13.05 12.97
CA ARG A 144 -8.76 -13.97 11.83
C ARG A 144 -10.07 -13.64 11.13
N GLY A 145 -10.10 -13.86 9.81
CA GLY A 145 -11.33 -13.74 9.03
C GLY A 145 -11.62 -12.34 8.51
N ALA A 146 -10.91 -11.29 8.96
CA ALA A 146 -11.00 -10.00 8.33
C ALA A 146 -10.71 -10.14 6.83
N SER A 147 -11.61 -9.65 6.00
CA SER A 147 -11.58 -9.89 4.56
C SER A 147 -11.89 -8.63 3.78
N CYS A 148 -11.44 -8.60 2.53
CA CYS A 148 -11.81 -7.56 1.58
C CYS A 148 -12.08 -8.20 0.24
N ARG A 149 -13.16 -7.77 -0.42
CA ARG A 149 -13.44 -8.05 -1.84
C ARG A 149 -13.62 -6.74 -2.55
N LEU A 150 -12.99 -6.63 -3.68
CA LEU A 150 -12.94 -5.38 -4.44
C LEU A 150 -13.00 -5.67 -5.92
N ARG A 151 -13.80 -4.87 -6.65
CA ARG A 151 -13.79 -4.81 -8.10
C ARG A 151 -13.65 -3.36 -8.54
N VAL A 152 -12.64 -3.09 -9.35
CA VAL A 152 -12.30 -1.75 -9.83
C VAL A 152 -12.23 -1.74 -11.35
N ARG A 153 -12.84 -0.77 -11.98
CA ARG A 153 -12.68 -0.45 -13.40
C ARG A 153 -11.59 0.59 -13.56
N ILE A 154 -10.65 0.31 -14.45
CA ILE A 154 -9.57 1.24 -14.80
C ILE A 154 -10.05 2.15 -15.92
N GLY A 155 -9.87 3.46 -15.73
CA GLY A 155 -10.15 4.48 -16.72
C GLY A 155 -8.89 5.01 -17.41
N ALA A 156 -8.98 6.20 -17.98
CA ALA A 156 -7.87 6.87 -18.64
C ALA A 156 -6.78 7.29 -17.64
N ALA A 157 -5.54 7.38 -18.13
CA ALA A 157 -4.45 8.01 -17.39
C ALA A 157 -4.77 9.47 -17.06
N TYR A 158 -4.31 9.92 -15.91
CA TYR A 158 -4.25 11.34 -15.63
C TYR A 158 -3.09 11.96 -16.39
N ARG A 159 -3.29 13.15 -16.93
CA ARG A 159 -2.21 14.03 -17.32
C ARG A 159 -1.67 14.75 -16.10
N ASP A 160 -0.44 15.23 -16.15
CA ASP A 160 0.19 15.90 -15.01
C ASP A 160 -0.59 17.14 -14.56
N ASP A 161 -1.20 17.88 -15.51
CA ASP A 161 -2.02 19.06 -15.25
C ASP A 161 -3.42 18.77 -14.68
N GLU A 162 -3.82 17.52 -14.64
CA GLU A 162 -5.10 17.05 -14.06
C GLU A 162 -4.97 16.61 -12.59
N LEU A 163 -3.73 16.41 -12.10
CA LEU A 163 -3.48 15.99 -10.72
C LEU A 163 -3.50 17.19 -9.78
N GLY A 164 -4.43 17.16 -8.83
CA GLY A 164 -4.59 18.21 -7.83
C GLY A 164 -3.70 18.03 -6.60
N PRO A 165 -3.70 19.01 -5.68
CA PRO A 165 -2.95 18.92 -4.43
C PRO A 165 -3.28 17.70 -3.57
N LEU A 166 -4.54 17.23 -3.58
CA LEU A 166 -4.95 16.04 -2.86
C LEU A 166 -4.32 14.77 -3.44
N ASP A 167 -4.24 14.64 -4.77
CA ASP A 167 -3.64 13.47 -5.40
C ASP A 167 -2.16 13.35 -5.02
N HIS A 168 -1.45 14.47 -5.03
CA HIS A 168 -0.05 14.54 -4.56
C HIS A 168 0.06 14.25 -3.07
N PHE A 169 -0.85 14.78 -2.24
CA PHE A 169 -0.88 14.48 -0.82
C PHE A 169 -1.01 12.99 -0.55
N LEU A 170 -1.86 12.28 -1.28
CA LEU A 170 -2.17 10.86 -1.10
C LEU A 170 -1.05 9.93 -1.64
N THR A 171 -0.26 10.38 -2.61
CA THR A 171 0.69 9.52 -3.33
C THR A 171 2.16 9.87 -3.13
N ALA A 172 2.50 11.13 -2.86
CA ALA A 172 3.87 11.60 -2.71
C ALA A 172 4.37 11.42 -1.26
N ARG A 173 4.72 10.20 -0.87
CA ARG A 173 5.21 9.85 0.46
C ARG A 173 6.47 8.99 0.39
N TRP A 174 7.55 9.48 1.00
CA TRP A 174 8.87 8.85 0.95
C TRP A 174 9.37 8.38 2.32
N ARG A 175 8.48 8.27 3.30
CA ARG A 175 8.79 7.77 4.64
C ARG A 175 7.67 6.88 5.15
N LEU A 176 8.08 5.76 5.71
CA LEU A 176 7.20 4.74 6.27
C LEU A 176 7.44 4.72 7.79
N TYR A 177 6.37 4.82 8.57
CA TYR A 177 6.42 4.72 10.02
C TYR A 177 5.73 3.46 10.49
N SER A 178 6.32 2.81 11.47
CA SER A 178 5.71 1.64 12.11
C SER A 178 6.17 1.50 13.55
N ALA A 179 5.35 0.84 14.36
CA ALA A 179 5.73 0.36 15.68
C ALA A 179 5.28 -1.09 15.82
N THR A 180 6.20 -1.95 16.25
CA THR A 180 5.89 -3.30 16.69
C THR A 180 6.59 -3.49 18.05
N GLY A 181 5.79 -3.49 19.11
CA GLY A 181 6.31 -3.40 20.47
C GLY A 181 6.92 -2.00 20.76
N PRO A 182 7.88 -1.88 21.67
CA PRO A 182 8.43 -0.59 22.10
C PRO A 182 9.36 0.08 21.07
N ALA A 183 9.57 -0.53 19.90
CA ALA A 183 10.49 -0.03 18.89
C ALA A 183 9.75 0.72 17.79
N HIS A 184 9.81 2.04 17.81
CA HIS A 184 9.33 2.91 16.74
C HIS A 184 10.38 3.03 15.65
N ARG A 185 9.97 2.79 14.41
CA ARG A 185 10.85 2.77 13.23
C ARG A 185 10.33 3.68 12.13
N ALA A 186 11.26 4.43 11.54
CA ALA A 186 11.08 5.13 10.30
C ALA A 186 11.96 4.49 9.22
N ILE A 187 11.42 4.36 8.02
CA ILE A 187 12.13 3.79 6.88
C ILE A 187 11.96 4.74 5.71
N ARG A 188 13.04 5.10 5.05
CA ARG A 188 12.96 5.87 3.80
C ARG A 188 12.55 4.94 2.67
N ALA A 189 11.60 5.41 1.85
CA ALA A 189 11.19 4.77 0.61
C ALA A 189 11.41 5.77 -0.53
N SER A 190 12.30 5.46 -1.45
CA SER A 190 12.59 6.32 -2.60
C SER A 190 11.94 5.73 -3.85
N HIS A 191 11.13 6.51 -4.52
CA HIS A 191 10.45 6.13 -5.77
C HIS A 191 10.13 7.38 -6.60
N ASP A 192 9.95 7.18 -7.88
CA ASP A 192 9.42 8.19 -8.78
C ASP A 192 7.94 8.48 -8.47
N PRO A 193 7.38 9.61 -8.92
CA PRO A 193 5.95 9.85 -8.84
C PRO A 193 5.15 8.67 -9.42
N TRP A 194 4.04 8.32 -8.76
CA TRP A 194 3.18 7.25 -9.24
C TRP A 194 2.44 7.68 -10.51
N PRO A 195 2.56 6.95 -11.64
CA PRO A 195 1.66 7.17 -12.76
C PRO A 195 0.23 6.79 -12.34
N LEU A 196 -0.68 7.75 -12.40
CA LEU A 196 -2.05 7.57 -11.93
C LEU A 196 -3.04 7.45 -13.09
N TYR A 197 -4.04 6.61 -12.88
CA TYR A 197 -5.17 6.38 -13.75
C TYR A 197 -6.46 6.58 -12.98
N ARG A 198 -7.49 7.06 -13.65
CA ARG A 198 -8.83 7.08 -13.09
C ARG A 198 -9.27 5.68 -12.76
N ALA A 199 -9.93 5.53 -11.62
CA ALA A 199 -10.43 4.25 -11.17
C ALA A 199 -11.83 4.42 -10.59
N GLN A 200 -12.73 3.52 -10.94
CA GLN A 200 -14.08 3.46 -10.39
C GLN A 200 -14.24 2.17 -9.59
N VAL A 201 -14.60 2.30 -8.34
CA VAL A 201 -14.94 1.16 -7.49
C VAL A 201 -16.32 0.67 -7.88
N ALA A 202 -16.40 -0.54 -8.43
CA ALA A 202 -17.64 -1.16 -8.84
C ALA A 202 -18.25 -2.04 -7.72
N GLU A 203 -17.39 -2.62 -6.88
CA GLU A 203 -17.78 -3.39 -5.70
C GLU A 203 -16.73 -3.22 -4.61
N LEU A 204 -17.15 -3.07 -3.37
CA LEU A 204 -16.29 -3.05 -2.20
C LEU A 204 -17.02 -3.65 -1.00
N ASP A 205 -16.46 -4.75 -0.49
CA ASP A 205 -16.81 -5.35 0.81
C ASP A 205 -15.53 -5.36 1.64
N ASP A 206 -15.38 -4.35 2.51
CA ASP A 206 -14.15 -4.15 3.29
C ASP A 206 -14.37 -4.43 4.78
N GLY A 207 -13.56 -5.34 5.30
CA GLY A 207 -13.40 -5.61 6.72
C GLY A 207 -12.00 -5.27 7.25
N LEU A 208 -11.08 -4.80 6.40
CA LEU A 208 -9.70 -4.52 6.82
C LEU A 208 -9.59 -3.18 7.54
N LEU A 209 -10.32 -2.14 7.09
CA LEU A 209 -10.41 -0.87 7.81
C LEU A 209 -11.06 -1.08 9.18
N ARG A 210 -12.17 -1.84 9.23
CA ARG A 210 -12.84 -2.18 10.52
C ARG A 210 -11.91 -2.96 11.45
N ALA A 211 -11.12 -3.88 10.92
CA ALA A 211 -10.12 -4.61 11.69
C ALA A 211 -8.96 -3.73 12.19
N ALA A 212 -8.77 -2.55 11.59
CA ALA A 212 -7.85 -1.51 12.04
C ALA A 212 -8.49 -0.51 13.03
N GLY A 213 -9.76 -0.71 13.41
CA GLY A 213 -10.49 0.18 14.31
C GLY A 213 -11.15 1.37 13.62
N LEU A 214 -11.27 1.33 12.29
CA LEU A 214 -11.81 2.43 11.48
C LEU A 214 -13.09 2.00 10.75
N THR A 215 -14.15 2.78 10.90
CA THR A 215 -15.38 2.61 10.14
C THR A 215 -15.39 3.64 9.01
N PRO A 216 -15.30 3.21 7.73
CA PRO A 216 -15.36 4.13 6.62
C PRO A 216 -16.61 4.99 6.65
N PRO A 217 -16.53 6.30 6.31
CA PRO A 217 -17.69 7.12 6.13
C PRO A 217 -18.56 6.60 4.97
N PRO A 218 -19.85 6.92 4.93
CA PRO A 218 -20.72 6.54 3.83
C PRO A 218 -20.28 7.20 2.51
N GLY A 219 -20.53 6.51 1.40
CA GLY A 219 -20.19 6.96 0.05
C GLY A 219 -18.97 6.25 -0.53
N ASP A 220 -18.76 6.48 -1.83
CA ASP A 220 -17.66 5.88 -2.55
C ASP A 220 -16.31 6.51 -2.19
N PRO A 221 -15.24 5.73 -2.06
CA PRO A 221 -13.91 6.26 -1.85
C PRO A 221 -13.39 6.99 -3.10
N LEU A 222 -12.52 7.99 -2.89
CA LEU A 222 -11.64 8.45 -3.94
C LEU A 222 -10.73 7.28 -4.36
N ALA A 223 -10.65 7.00 -5.65
CA ALA A 223 -9.89 5.84 -6.13
C ALA A 223 -8.95 6.22 -7.28
N HIS A 224 -7.73 5.70 -7.18
CA HIS A 224 -6.73 5.74 -8.25
C HIS A 224 -6.24 4.33 -8.56
N TYR A 225 -5.86 4.11 -9.79
CA TYR A 225 -5.05 2.95 -10.17
C TYR A 225 -3.65 3.42 -10.56
N SER A 226 -2.65 2.60 -10.26
CA SER A 226 -1.29 2.78 -10.76
C SER A 226 -0.74 1.43 -11.23
N PRO A 227 -0.05 1.37 -12.39
CA PRO A 227 0.67 0.16 -12.82
C PRO A 227 1.90 -0.12 -11.95
N GLY A 228 2.24 0.80 -11.04
CA GLY A 228 3.34 0.65 -10.10
C GLY A 228 4.59 1.43 -10.47
N VAL A 229 5.51 1.50 -9.50
CA VAL A 229 6.83 2.10 -9.62
C VAL A 229 7.87 1.22 -8.92
N GLY A 230 9.14 1.41 -9.28
CA GLY A 230 10.26 0.83 -8.54
C GLY A 230 10.48 1.57 -7.24
N VAL A 231 10.40 0.87 -6.10
CA VAL A 231 10.62 1.45 -4.77
C VAL A 231 11.92 0.91 -4.19
N ARG A 232 12.79 1.81 -3.70
CA ARG A 232 13.99 1.46 -2.93
C ARG A 232 13.73 1.71 -1.46
N ILE A 233 13.87 0.67 -0.65
CA ILE A 233 13.66 0.73 0.79
C ILE A 233 15.01 0.90 1.49
N GLY A 234 15.12 1.94 2.29
CA GLY A 234 16.29 2.24 3.13
C GLY A 234 16.38 1.34 4.37
N ARG A 235 17.41 1.59 5.18
CA ARG A 235 17.54 0.92 6.48
C ARG A 235 16.56 1.52 7.49
N PRO A 236 16.01 0.71 8.41
CA PRO A 236 15.20 1.22 9.49
C PRO A 236 16.01 2.14 10.42
N GLU A 237 15.45 3.30 10.71
CA GLU A 237 15.96 4.30 11.66
C GLU A 237 15.00 4.38 12.86
N LYS A 238 15.51 4.67 14.06
CA LYS A 238 14.63 5.08 15.16
C LYS A 238 14.09 6.47 14.85
N TYR A 239 12.81 6.71 15.16
CA TYR A 239 12.28 8.06 15.25
C TYR A 239 11.77 8.30 16.67
N LEU A 240 12.04 9.45 17.19
CA LEU A 240 11.60 9.91 18.51
C LEU A 240 10.75 11.15 18.33
#